data_150dcbae8981f7158e7a6920fe5438a3
#
_entry.id   150dcbae8981f7158e7a6920fe5438a3
#
_cell.length_a   1.000
_cell.length_b   1.000
_cell.length_c   1.000
_cell.angle_alpha   90.00
_cell.angle_beta   90.00
_cell.angle_gamma   90.00
#
_symmetry.space_group_name_H-M   'P 1'
#
loop_
_entity.id
_entity.type
_entity.pdbx_description
1 polymer ?
#
loop_
_entity_poly.entity_id
_entity_poly.type
_entity_poly.pdbx_seq_one_letter_code
_entity_poly.pdbx_strand_id
1 'polypeptide(L)'
;MMKKIIYLFLMLLMPLMASANDGNVVRGDANGDGVVNVPDATAVMNNILGTADPDFNKVAADANLDGEIGMPDVMFIINYIMNGKFPGAVMPQLKISFEGSLSKDMEDYVNGSMQLTDADGNVVELPAGFKTRGATAKKYTMKPALNMKLFSDDYTEEADSSLLAMRSCSSWILDAMAIDRICMRNRVAFDIWNEFSQLPYATEFDGRNGTEGQFVELFINNKYYGIYCLTDKINRKLLDLKKAQEKNGVVTIRGALYKSGTNDIADQNNPGYNEDSTACVIRWHDAWELSYPDEYGCLQAWKPLQDAILTGNNKDYVKKYFFLENLADYQIHTMALCISDNWGNKNHYLSVRNITKDIDDTDPTEADRRRFVMTPWDLDTSFGGHYEGEYYDGTYSNWKVEDISKNGPYPISCLLGDEEYKAILKQRWIDGRVGAFSVENVCKKLENYRDYFNQSGAWKRMVEHFDAQSSRPKYVNDLTREIDFIKEWYKARFQQMDAYFGIE
;
A
#
# COMPACT_ATOMS: atom_id res chain seq x y z
N MET A 1 -59.14 -2.67 14.11
CA MET A 1 -57.91 -1.94 14.52
C MET A 1 -56.77 -2.06 13.50
N MET A 2 -56.72 -3.09 12.69
CA MET A 2 -55.65 -3.27 11.68
C MET A 2 -55.76 -2.40 10.42
N LYS A 3 -56.93 -1.87 10.05
CA LYS A 3 -57.10 -1.01 8.86
C LYS A 3 -56.64 0.46 9.05
N LYS A 4 -56.42 0.93 10.26
CA LYS A 4 -55.92 2.30 10.53
C LYS A 4 -54.39 2.41 10.57
N ILE A 5 -53.69 1.31 10.71
CA ILE A 5 -52.20 1.30 10.74
C ILE A 5 -51.62 1.37 9.31
N ILE A 6 -52.34 0.80 8.30
CA ILE A 6 -51.88 0.81 6.91
C ILE A 6 -51.98 2.21 6.28
N TYR A 7 -52.93 3.04 6.71
CA TYR A 7 -53.02 4.42 6.17
C TYR A 7 -52.00 5.41 6.79
N LEU A 8 -51.43 5.08 7.95
CA LEU A 8 -50.38 5.94 8.54
C LEU A 8 -48.98 5.70 7.91
N PHE A 9 -48.78 4.52 7.31
CA PHE A 9 -47.51 4.19 6.64
C PHE A 9 -47.45 4.74 5.21
N LEU A 10 -48.61 5.07 4.59
CA LEU A 10 -48.63 5.61 3.22
C LEU A 10 -48.56 7.16 3.15
N MET A 11 -48.58 7.87 4.28
CA MET A 11 -48.47 9.33 4.28
C MET A 11 -47.09 9.87 4.63
N LEU A 12 -46.07 9.02 4.86
CA LEU A 12 -44.70 9.44 5.15
C LEU A 12 -43.74 9.31 3.93
N LEU A 13 -44.28 9.02 2.75
CA LEU A 13 -43.52 8.99 1.49
C LEU A 13 -43.82 10.27 0.68
N MET A 14 -43.44 11.43 1.23
CA MET A 14 -43.16 12.58 0.35
C MET A 14 -41.70 12.45 -0.12
N PRO A 15 -41.43 12.39 -1.42
CA PRO A 15 -40.06 12.44 -1.92
C PRO A 15 -39.47 13.81 -1.55
N LEU A 16 -38.42 13.84 -0.76
CA LEU A 16 -37.51 15.00 -0.76
C LEU A 16 -36.94 15.04 -2.19
N MET A 17 -37.42 16.01 -2.99
CA MET A 17 -36.79 16.32 -4.25
C MET A 17 -35.37 16.84 -3.95
N ALA A 18 -34.38 15.96 -4.04
CA ALA A 18 -33.01 16.38 -4.19
C ALA A 18 -32.85 16.92 -5.61
N SER A 19 -32.50 18.19 -5.69
CA SER A 19 -32.21 18.90 -6.93
C SER A 19 -31.18 18.13 -7.74
N ALA A 20 -31.55 17.70 -8.94
CA ALA A 20 -30.60 17.19 -9.91
C ALA A 20 -29.62 18.32 -10.25
N ASN A 21 -28.36 18.12 -9.88
CA ASN A 21 -27.24 18.94 -10.32
C ASN A 21 -26.22 18.04 -11.02
N ASP A 22 -25.92 18.41 -12.23
CA ASP A 22 -24.87 17.95 -13.15
C ASP A 22 -23.93 16.84 -12.66
N GLY A 23 -24.16 15.61 -13.15
CA GLY A 23 -23.15 14.55 -13.19
C GLY A 23 -22.68 13.97 -11.85
N ASN A 24 -23.22 14.40 -10.72
CA ASN A 24 -22.84 13.90 -9.42
C ASN A 24 -23.55 12.56 -9.10
N VAL A 25 -22.74 11.53 -8.90
CA VAL A 25 -23.19 10.25 -8.37
C VAL A 25 -23.79 10.47 -6.99
N VAL A 26 -25.04 10.09 -6.78
CA VAL A 26 -25.71 10.15 -5.48
C VAL A 26 -25.34 8.90 -4.70
N ARG A 27 -24.62 9.05 -3.59
CA ARG A 27 -24.24 7.95 -2.71
C ARG A 27 -25.46 7.14 -2.27
N GLY A 28 -25.42 5.83 -2.45
CA GLY A 28 -26.50 4.91 -2.10
C GLY A 28 -27.58 4.75 -3.19
N ASP A 29 -27.56 5.51 -4.28
CA ASP A 29 -28.42 5.36 -5.45
C ASP A 29 -27.85 4.29 -6.38
N ALA A 30 -27.98 3.04 -5.96
CA ALA A 30 -27.38 1.90 -6.64
C ALA A 30 -28.08 1.52 -7.94
N ASN A 31 -29.34 1.90 -8.12
CA ASN A 31 -30.10 1.64 -9.33
C ASN A 31 -30.09 2.83 -10.32
N GLY A 32 -29.53 3.99 -9.93
CA GLY A 32 -29.35 5.16 -10.76
C GLY A 32 -30.64 5.95 -11.05
N ASP A 33 -31.69 5.78 -10.22
CA ASP A 33 -32.97 6.47 -10.42
C ASP A 33 -33.03 7.87 -9.80
N GLY A 34 -31.97 8.31 -9.12
CA GLY A 34 -31.81 9.61 -8.48
C GLY A 34 -32.38 9.69 -7.05
N VAL A 35 -32.88 8.59 -6.49
CA VAL A 35 -33.51 8.56 -5.15
C VAL A 35 -32.99 7.36 -4.35
N VAL A 36 -32.38 7.62 -3.20
CA VAL A 36 -31.93 6.53 -2.31
C VAL A 36 -33.09 5.93 -1.53
N ASN A 37 -33.47 4.68 -1.85
CA ASN A 37 -34.62 4.00 -1.30
C ASN A 37 -34.45 2.46 -1.25
N VAL A 38 -35.49 1.69 -0.93
CA VAL A 38 -35.42 0.22 -0.80
C VAL A 38 -34.97 -0.51 -2.07
N PRO A 39 -35.37 -0.12 -3.30
CA PRO A 39 -34.83 -0.64 -4.54
C PRO A 39 -33.30 -0.62 -4.64
N ASP A 40 -32.61 0.38 -4.07
CA ASP A 40 -31.15 0.45 -4.08
C ASP A 40 -30.51 -0.61 -3.22
N ALA A 41 -31.03 -0.79 -2.00
CA ALA A 41 -30.60 -1.89 -1.14
C ALA A 41 -30.81 -3.26 -1.83
N THR A 42 -31.90 -3.39 -2.59
CA THR A 42 -32.18 -4.61 -3.39
C THR A 42 -31.20 -4.74 -4.56
N ALA A 43 -30.87 -3.63 -5.23
CA ALA A 43 -29.90 -3.64 -6.32
C ALA A 43 -28.50 -4.07 -5.83
N VAL A 44 -28.06 -3.60 -4.67
CA VAL A 44 -26.80 -4.06 -4.03
C VAL A 44 -26.87 -5.55 -3.70
N MET A 45 -27.96 -6.04 -3.09
CA MET A 45 -28.14 -7.47 -2.83
C MET A 45 -28.09 -8.33 -4.10
N ASN A 46 -28.74 -7.87 -5.18
CA ASN A 46 -28.71 -8.56 -6.46
C ASN A 46 -27.28 -8.61 -7.03
N ASN A 47 -26.50 -7.54 -6.88
CA ASN A 47 -25.10 -7.55 -7.28
C ASN A 47 -24.27 -8.58 -6.49
N ILE A 48 -24.46 -8.66 -5.18
CA ILE A 48 -23.80 -9.66 -4.33
C ILE A 48 -24.15 -11.09 -4.75
N LEU A 49 -25.40 -11.31 -5.18
CA LEU A 49 -25.90 -12.61 -5.66
C LEU A 49 -25.51 -12.91 -7.11
N GLY A 50 -24.81 -12.01 -7.80
CA GLY A 50 -24.41 -12.17 -9.20
C GLY A 50 -25.55 -11.97 -10.22
N THR A 51 -26.63 -11.31 -9.82
CA THR A 51 -27.84 -11.02 -10.63
C THR A 51 -28.08 -9.51 -10.78
N ALA A 52 -27.01 -8.72 -10.83
CA ALA A 52 -27.11 -7.27 -10.96
C ALA A 52 -27.78 -6.85 -12.27
N ASP A 53 -28.54 -5.75 -12.20
CA ASP A 53 -29.11 -5.08 -13.36
C ASP A 53 -27.98 -4.45 -14.21
N PRO A 54 -28.11 -4.38 -15.56
CA PRO A 54 -27.17 -3.67 -16.41
C PRO A 54 -26.93 -2.19 -16.01
N ASP A 55 -27.94 -1.54 -15.45
CA ASP A 55 -27.87 -0.15 -15.01
C ASP A 55 -27.33 0.03 -13.57
N PHE A 56 -26.83 -1.04 -12.95
CA PHE A 56 -26.28 -1.01 -11.59
C PHE A 56 -25.10 -0.07 -11.47
N ASN A 57 -25.26 0.96 -10.64
CA ASN A 57 -24.24 1.96 -10.39
C ASN A 57 -23.30 1.53 -9.25
N LYS A 58 -22.17 0.91 -9.60
CA LYS A 58 -21.18 0.41 -8.64
C LYS A 58 -20.61 1.50 -7.73
N VAL A 59 -20.49 2.73 -8.24
CA VAL A 59 -19.92 3.84 -7.46
C VAL A 59 -20.89 4.31 -6.38
N ALA A 60 -22.17 4.42 -6.75
CA ALA A 60 -23.21 4.79 -5.80
C ALA A 60 -23.51 3.68 -4.78
N ALA A 61 -23.33 2.43 -5.19
CA ALA A 61 -23.62 1.24 -4.41
C ALA A 61 -22.64 1.04 -3.24
N ASP A 62 -21.41 1.52 -3.35
CA ASP A 62 -20.44 1.57 -2.23
C ASP A 62 -20.90 2.65 -1.22
N ALA A 63 -21.92 2.32 -0.45
CA ALA A 63 -22.59 3.26 0.42
C ALA A 63 -21.84 3.50 1.74
N ASN A 64 -20.96 2.61 2.14
CA ASN A 64 -20.07 2.78 3.30
C ASN A 64 -18.70 3.38 2.94
N LEU A 65 -18.37 3.45 1.64
CA LEU A 65 -17.13 4.01 1.08
C LEU A 65 -15.87 3.21 1.47
N ASP A 66 -16.02 1.88 1.63
CA ASP A 66 -14.88 0.99 1.91
C ASP A 66 -14.19 0.46 0.64
N GLY A 67 -14.78 0.72 -0.54
CA GLY A 67 -14.26 0.29 -1.85
C GLY A 67 -14.75 -1.07 -2.32
N GLU A 68 -15.48 -1.81 -1.45
CA GLU A 68 -16.10 -3.09 -1.77
C GLU A 68 -17.62 -2.94 -1.79
N ILE A 69 -18.31 -3.76 -2.59
CA ILE A 69 -19.77 -3.79 -2.60
C ILE A 69 -20.23 -5.05 -1.87
N GLY A 70 -20.78 -4.86 -0.66
CA GLY A 70 -21.14 -5.94 0.22
C GLY A 70 -22.40 -5.70 1.07
N MET A 71 -22.66 -6.60 2.01
CA MET A 71 -23.76 -6.44 2.97
C MET A 71 -23.67 -5.17 3.83
N PRO A 72 -22.47 -4.66 4.20
CA PRO A 72 -22.35 -3.38 4.88
C PRO A 72 -23.02 -2.22 4.12
N ASP A 73 -22.90 -2.16 2.79
CA ASP A 73 -23.53 -1.12 1.98
C ASP A 73 -25.06 -1.20 2.02
N VAL A 74 -25.60 -2.41 1.98
CA VAL A 74 -27.04 -2.64 2.16
C VAL A 74 -27.50 -2.04 3.49
N MET A 75 -26.74 -2.28 4.57
CA MET A 75 -27.05 -1.73 5.90
C MET A 75 -26.93 -0.21 5.95
N PHE A 76 -25.96 0.38 5.26
CA PHE A 76 -25.78 1.82 5.14
C PHE A 76 -26.94 2.48 4.39
N ILE A 77 -27.39 1.89 3.26
CA ILE A 77 -28.56 2.35 2.51
C ILE A 77 -29.83 2.25 3.37
N ILE A 78 -30.06 1.12 4.05
CA ILE A 78 -31.20 0.94 4.96
C ILE A 78 -31.16 2.00 6.08
N ASN A 79 -30.00 2.27 6.64
CA ASN A 79 -29.86 3.30 7.69
C ASN A 79 -30.20 4.69 7.16
N TYR A 80 -29.76 5.02 5.92
CA TYR A 80 -30.16 6.26 5.26
C TYR A 80 -31.68 6.35 5.10
N ILE A 81 -32.31 5.29 4.60
CA ILE A 81 -33.77 5.24 4.42
C ILE A 81 -34.51 5.49 5.75
N MET A 82 -34.00 4.91 6.85
CA MET A 82 -34.63 5.03 8.16
C MET A 82 -34.38 6.38 8.84
N ASN A 83 -33.21 6.97 8.66
CA ASN A 83 -32.74 8.12 9.46
C ASN A 83 -32.51 9.39 8.62
N GLY A 84 -32.66 9.34 7.30
CA GLY A 84 -32.43 10.46 6.38
C GLY A 84 -30.94 10.86 6.21
N LYS A 85 -30.03 10.06 6.74
CA LYS A 85 -28.58 10.26 6.63
C LYS A 85 -27.87 8.93 6.70
N PHE A 86 -26.76 8.81 5.97
CA PHE A 86 -25.87 7.67 6.13
C PHE A 86 -25.25 7.66 7.54
N PRO A 87 -25.02 6.49 8.13
CA PRO A 87 -24.12 6.41 9.27
C PRO A 87 -22.82 7.10 8.87
N GLY A 88 -22.23 7.85 9.76
CA GLY A 88 -20.86 8.35 9.54
C GLY A 88 -19.95 7.14 9.37
N ALA A 89 -19.00 7.23 8.47
CA ALA A 89 -17.93 6.24 8.42
C ALA A 89 -17.28 6.14 9.81
N VAL A 90 -17.06 4.91 10.29
CA VAL A 90 -16.39 4.67 11.58
C VAL A 90 -14.98 4.16 11.28
N MET A 91 -13.97 4.92 11.70
CA MET A 91 -12.60 4.44 11.59
C MET A 91 -12.32 3.43 12.70
N PRO A 92 -11.84 2.21 12.39
CA PRO A 92 -11.44 1.23 13.38
C PRO A 92 -10.46 1.80 14.40
N GLN A 93 -10.53 1.32 15.64
CA GLN A 93 -9.62 1.75 16.70
C GLN A 93 -8.66 0.62 17.04
N LEU A 94 -7.36 0.92 17.00
CA LEU A 94 -6.32 0.02 17.46
C LEU A 94 -5.73 0.55 18.76
N LYS A 95 -5.89 -0.19 19.84
CA LYS A 95 -5.28 0.11 21.13
C LYS A 95 -4.13 -0.87 21.36
N ILE A 96 -2.95 -0.35 21.63
CA ILE A 96 -1.81 -1.16 22.01
C ILE A 96 -1.36 -0.79 23.42
N SER A 97 -0.96 -1.80 24.18
CA SER A 97 -0.51 -1.64 25.55
C SER A 97 0.74 -2.46 25.80
N PHE A 98 1.75 -1.87 26.42
CA PHE A 98 2.99 -2.52 26.84
C PHE A 98 3.59 -1.82 28.06
N GLU A 99 4.44 -2.50 28.79
CA GLU A 99 5.11 -1.90 29.94
C GLU A 99 6.14 -0.84 29.52
N GLY A 100 6.21 0.25 30.27
CA GLY A 100 7.12 1.35 30.02
C GLY A 100 6.53 2.44 29.13
N SER A 101 7.38 3.28 28.61
CA SER A 101 7.01 4.40 27.72
C SER A 101 7.53 4.16 26.32
N LEU A 102 6.75 4.63 25.33
CA LEU A 102 7.18 4.65 23.95
C LEU A 102 8.45 5.48 23.81
N SER A 103 9.52 4.84 23.34
CA SER A 103 10.81 5.47 23.04
C SER A 103 11.09 5.41 21.54
N LYS A 104 11.73 6.47 21.01
CA LYS A 104 12.23 6.48 19.64
C LYS A 104 13.29 5.41 19.37
N ASP A 105 13.94 4.93 20.43
CA ASP A 105 15.06 4.00 20.39
C ASP A 105 14.66 2.58 20.82
N MET A 106 13.37 2.23 20.73
CA MET A 106 12.90 0.86 20.92
C MET A 106 13.32 -0.01 19.73
N GLU A 107 14.54 -0.55 19.80
CA GLU A 107 15.13 -1.38 18.73
C GLU A 107 14.69 -2.84 18.82
N ASP A 108 14.41 -3.33 20.03
CA ASP A 108 13.89 -4.66 20.29
C ASP A 108 12.38 -4.67 20.48
N TYR A 109 11.74 -5.81 20.25
CA TYR A 109 10.33 -5.98 20.52
C TYR A 109 10.05 -5.98 22.02
N VAL A 110 9.15 -5.11 22.44
CA VAL A 110 8.59 -5.09 23.80
C VAL A 110 7.24 -5.79 23.75
N ASN A 111 7.07 -6.82 24.58
CA ASN A 111 5.82 -7.58 24.66
C ASN A 111 4.70 -6.74 25.29
N GLY A 112 3.49 -6.97 24.82
CA GLY A 112 2.29 -6.31 25.25
C GLY A 112 1.06 -6.91 24.58
N SER A 113 -0.02 -6.18 24.49
CA SER A 113 -1.25 -6.60 23.81
C SER A 113 -1.71 -5.58 22.80
N MET A 114 -2.46 -6.05 21.82
CA MET A 114 -3.24 -5.21 20.91
C MET A 114 -4.73 -5.52 21.06
N GLN A 115 -5.57 -4.50 21.00
CA GLN A 115 -7.01 -4.62 20.90
C GLN A 115 -7.48 -3.81 19.68
N LEU A 116 -8.07 -4.48 18.71
CA LEU A 116 -8.64 -3.89 17.51
C LEU A 116 -10.16 -3.91 17.60
N THR A 117 -10.78 -2.75 17.50
CA THR A 117 -12.23 -2.61 17.35
C THR A 117 -12.51 -2.18 15.93
N ASP A 118 -13.20 -3.00 15.14
CA ASP A 118 -13.57 -2.69 13.78
C ASP A 118 -14.71 -1.66 13.67
N ALA A 119 -15.11 -1.31 12.44
CA ALA A 119 -16.16 -0.34 12.18
C ALA A 119 -17.55 -0.81 12.68
N ASP A 120 -17.77 -2.10 12.80
CA ASP A 120 -19.01 -2.72 13.28
C ASP A 120 -19.05 -2.92 14.81
N GLY A 121 -17.93 -2.60 15.48
CA GLY A 121 -17.77 -2.74 16.94
C GLY A 121 -17.29 -4.12 17.39
N ASN A 122 -16.90 -5.01 16.47
CA ASN A 122 -16.29 -6.29 16.83
C ASN A 122 -14.89 -6.04 17.40
N VAL A 123 -14.55 -6.79 18.43
CA VAL A 123 -13.29 -6.63 19.17
C VAL A 123 -12.44 -7.88 19.01
N VAL A 124 -11.20 -7.68 18.60
CA VAL A 124 -10.15 -8.70 18.58
C VAL A 124 -9.03 -8.27 19.51
N GLU A 125 -8.64 -9.11 20.44
CA GLU A 125 -7.53 -8.87 21.38
C GLU A 125 -6.50 -9.99 21.24
N LEU A 126 -5.23 -9.63 21.05
CA LEU A 126 -4.13 -10.58 20.80
C LEU A 126 -2.87 -10.14 21.53
N PRO A 127 -2.05 -11.11 22.00
CA PRO A 127 -0.68 -10.85 22.43
C PRO A 127 0.14 -10.29 21.26
N ALA A 128 0.89 -9.22 21.52
CA ALA A 128 1.69 -8.57 20.48
C ALA A 128 2.97 -7.97 21.05
N GLY A 129 4.00 -7.92 20.22
CA GLY A 129 5.24 -7.19 20.50
C GLY A 129 5.37 -5.98 19.60
N PHE A 130 5.99 -4.92 20.10
CA PHE A 130 6.12 -3.65 19.40
C PHE A 130 7.57 -3.17 19.41
N LYS A 131 8.02 -2.61 18.28
CA LYS A 131 9.27 -1.86 18.21
C LYS A 131 9.17 -0.68 17.26
N THR A 132 9.90 0.38 17.53
CA THR A 132 9.91 1.56 16.66
C THR A 132 10.65 1.28 15.36
N ARG A 133 10.21 1.93 14.28
CA ARG A 133 10.80 1.81 12.94
C ARG A 133 10.91 3.17 12.24
N GLY A 134 11.61 3.16 11.10
CA GLY A 134 11.83 4.35 10.26
C GLY A 134 13.09 5.12 10.65
N ALA A 135 13.62 5.92 9.74
CA ALA A 135 14.76 6.79 9.94
C ALA A 135 14.30 8.24 10.12
N THR A 136 13.71 8.82 9.07
CA THR A 136 13.26 10.23 9.05
C THR A 136 12.11 10.47 10.03
N ALA A 137 11.14 9.58 10.10
CA ALA A 137 10.02 9.69 11.03
C ALA A 137 10.47 9.68 12.49
N LYS A 138 11.43 8.81 12.87
CA LYS A 138 12.00 8.79 14.21
C LYS A 138 12.70 10.13 14.59
N LYS A 139 13.35 10.74 13.62
CA LYS A 139 14.16 11.94 13.84
C LYS A 139 13.32 13.22 13.98
N TYR A 140 12.28 13.35 13.15
CA TYR A 140 11.62 14.63 12.93
C TYR A 140 10.18 14.72 13.46
N THR A 141 9.59 13.61 13.93
CA THR A 141 8.18 13.62 14.30
C THR A 141 7.93 13.09 15.71
N MET A 142 6.79 13.49 16.28
CA MET A 142 6.26 12.94 17.54
C MET A 142 5.32 11.77 17.30
N LYS A 143 5.12 11.36 16.07
CA LYS A 143 4.24 10.27 15.64
C LYS A 143 5.09 9.10 15.14
N PRO A 144 5.52 8.17 16.01
CA PRO A 144 6.42 7.09 15.63
C PRO A 144 5.69 6.01 14.83
N ALA A 145 6.33 5.52 13.76
CA ALA A 145 5.92 4.28 13.13
C ALA A 145 6.41 3.07 13.93
N LEU A 146 5.64 1.98 13.95
CA LEU A 146 5.96 0.78 14.70
C LEU A 146 5.91 -0.46 13.82
N ASN A 147 6.77 -1.43 14.12
CA ASN A 147 6.53 -2.82 13.75
C ASN A 147 5.71 -3.45 14.87
N MET A 148 4.71 -4.23 14.50
CA MET A 148 3.92 -5.05 15.40
C MET A 148 4.06 -6.51 14.98
N LYS A 149 4.23 -7.40 15.95
CA LYS A 149 4.33 -8.83 15.75
C LYS A 149 3.35 -9.52 16.68
N LEU A 150 2.51 -10.41 16.14
CA LEU A 150 1.53 -11.17 16.91
C LEU A 150 2.15 -12.46 17.43
N PHE A 151 1.76 -12.87 18.62
CA PHE A 151 2.30 -14.02 19.31
C PHE A 151 1.19 -14.95 19.83
N SER A 152 1.57 -16.19 20.17
CA SER A 152 0.80 -17.07 21.02
C SER A 152 0.63 -16.47 22.43
N ASP A 153 -0.33 -16.97 23.21
CA ASP A 153 -0.66 -16.43 24.54
C ASP A 153 0.53 -16.42 25.51
N ASP A 154 1.49 -17.30 25.32
CA ASP A 154 2.71 -17.40 26.12
C ASP A 154 3.91 -16.63 25.51
N TYR A 155 3.73 -15.94 24.39
CA TYR A 155 4.77 -15.22 23.62
C TYR A 155 5.93 -16.09 23.13
N THR A 156 5.78 -17.42 23.05
CA THR A 156 6.85 -18.32 22.62
C THR A 156 6.93 -18.45 21.12
N GLU A 157 5.82 -18.32 20.41
CA GLU A 157 5.74 -18.47 18.96
C GLU A 157 5.00 -17.32 18.29
N GLU A 158 5.34 -17.01 17.05
CA GLU A 158 4.57 -16.08 16.23
C GLU A 158 3.23 -16.71 15.83
N ALA A 159 2.15 -15.93 15.92
CA ALA A 159 0.80 -16.36 15.58
C ALA A 159 0.25 -15.53 14.40
N ASP A 160 -0.14 -16.20 13.33
CA ASP A 160 -0.79 -15.54 12.19
C ASP A 160 -2.26 -15.21 12.53
N SER A 161 -2.69 -13.98 12.24
CA SER A 161 -4.09 -13.55 12.34
C SER A 161 -4.47 -12.64 11.20
N SER A 162 -5.72 -12.70 10.76
CA SER A 162 -6.32 -11.74 9.82
C SER A 162 -6.84 -10.54 10.60
N LEU A 163 -6.40 -9.35 10.26
CA LEU A 163 -6.87 -8.09 10.85
C LEU A 163 -7.59 -7.27 9.77
N LEU A 164 -8.79 -6.77 10.05
CA LEU A 164 -9.63 -5.97 9.12
C LEU A 164 -9.76 -6.62 7.73
N ALA A 165 -10.06 -7.91 7.69
CA ALA A 165 -10.19 -8.72 6.48
C ALA A 165 -8.95 -8.82 5.58
N MET A 166 -7.81 -8.26 5.98
CA MET A 166 -6.54 -8.46 5.28
C MET A 166 -5.99 -9.87 5.48
N ARG A 167 -5.04 -10.29 4.65
CA ARG A 167 -4.44 -11.64 4.71
C ARG A 167 -3.94 -11.98 6.12
N SER A 168 -3.98 -13.26 6.48
CA SER A 168 -3.46 -13.74 7.76
C SER A 168 -1.93 -13.67 7.79
N CYS A 169 -1.37 -12.98 8.78
CA CYS A 169 0.07 -12.90 9.04
C CYS A 169 0.37 -12.54 10.50
N SER A 170 1.60 -12.83 10.94
CA SER A 170 2.08 -12.48 12.27
C SER A 170 2.71 -11.08 12.33
N SER A 171 3.19 -10.55 11.20
CA SER A 171 3.99 -9.33 11.17
C SER A 171 3.26 -8.20 10.46
N TRP A 172 3.03 -7.11 11.19
CA TRP A 172 2.31 -5.92 10.78
C TRP A 172 3.15 -4.66 10.94
N ILE A 173 2.75 -3.61 10.25
CA ILE A 173 3.34 -2.28 10.36
C ILE A 173 2.23 -1.32 10.73
N LEU A 174 2.47 -0.51 11.75
CA LEU A 174 1.68 0.67 12.07
C LEU A 174 2.41 1.86 11.42
N ASP A 175 2.02 2.14 10.17
CA ASP A 175 2.60 3.23 9.42
C ASP A 175 2.01 4.55 9.91
N ALA A 176 2.89 5.39 10.45
CA ALA A 176 2.49 6.68 11.01
C ALA A 176 2.18 7.72 9.93
N MET A 177 2.70 7.55 8.71
CA MET A 177 2.58 8.56 7.64
C MET A 177 2.95 9.97 8.12
N ALA A 178 3.96 10.05 9.02
CA ALA A 178 4.18 11.23 9.84
C ALA A 178 4.73 12.44 9.08
N ILE A 179 5.35 12.21 7.91
CA ILE A 179 5.81 13.28 7.02
C ILE A 179 4.79 13.63 5.95
N ASP A 180 3.79 12.80 5.73
CA ASP A 180 2.72 13.06 4.77
C ASP A 180 1.63 13.94 5.39
N ARG A 181 1.50 15.16 4.87
CA ARG A 181 0.54 16.15 5.37
C ARG A 181 -0.93 15.78 5.20
N ILE A 182 -1.23 14.76 4.38
CA ILE A 182 -2.57 14.22 4.13
C ILE A 182 -2.76 12.79 4.61
N CYS A 183 -1.69 12.14 5.11
CA CYS A 183 -1.69 10.78 5.66
C CYS A 183 -2.28 9.69 4.75
N MET A 184 -2.14 9.82 3.42
CA MET A 184 -2.68 8.79 2.51
C MET A 184 -1.83 8.51 1.28
N ARG A 185 -0.78 9.33 0.98
CA ARG A 185 0.03 9.16 -0.24
C ARG A 185 0.60 7.76 -0.39
N ASN A 186 1.22 7.25 0.68
CA ASN A 186 1.79 5.91 0.68
C ASN A 186 0.74 4.85 0.35
N ARG A 187 -0.45 4.92 0.97
CA ARG A 187 -1.52 3.94 0.74
C ARG A 187 -2.10 4.05 -0.67
N VAL A 188 -2.45 5.24 -1.13
CA VAL A 188 -2.98 5.45 -2.50
C VAL A 188 -1.99 4.96 -3.55
N ALA A 189 -0.68 5.23 -3.36
CA ALA A 189 0.34 4.76 -4.28
C ALA A 189 0.45 3.23 -4.30
N PHE A 190 0.35 2.55 -3.14
CA PHE A 190 0.29 1.08 -3.10
C PHE A 190 -1.00 0.51 -3.69
N ASP A 191 -2.15 1.17 -3.53
CA ASP A 191 -3.40 0.72 -4.15
C ASP A 191 -3.31 0.75 -5.67
N ILE A 192 -2.72 1.81 -6.24
CA ILE A 192 -2.44 1.92 -7.68
C ILE A 192 -1.44 0.85 -8.12
N TRP A 193 -0.38 0.62 -7.34
CA TRP A 193 0.60 -0.42 -7.61
C TRP A 193 -0.02 -1.82 -7.64
N ASN A 194 -0.83 -2.16 -6.65
CA ASN A 194 -1.47 -3.47 -6.53
C ASN A 194 -2.47 -3.74 -7.67
N GLU A 195 -3.09 -2.70 -8.21
CA GLU A 195 -3.95 -2.81 -9.39
C GLU A 195 -3.15 -3.01 -10.68
N PHE A 196 -1.96 -2.45 -10.75
CA PHE A 196 -1.17 -2.41 -11.98
C PHE A 196 -0.15 -3.54 -12.09
N SER A 197 0.59 -3.82 -11.02
CA SER A 197 1.70 -4.78 -11.04
C SER A 197 1.36 -6.05 -10.28
N GLN A 198 1.37 -7.17 -10.99
CA GLN A 198 1.14 -8.49 -10.42
C GLN A 198 2.47 -9.24 -10.28
N LEU A 199 2.49 -10.29 -9.44
CA LEU A 199 3.61 -11.22 -9.43
C LEU A 199 3.68 -11.93 -10.78
N PRO A 200 4.83 -11.90 -11.48
CA PRO A 200 4.95 -12.44 -12.84
C PRO A 200 5.11 -13.96 -12.90
N TYR A 201 4.92 -14.66 -11.81
CA TYR A 201 4.93 -16.11 -11.70
C TYR A 201 3.66 -16.62 -11.02
N ALA A 202 3.27 -17.85 -11.32
CA ALA A 202 2.14 -18.48 -10.65
C ALA A 202 2.40 -18.63 -9.16
N THR A 203 1.48 -18.14 -8.34
CA THR A 203 1.52 -18.24 -6.88
C THR A 203 0.83 -19.50 -6.39
N GLU A 204 1.29 -20.04 -5.26
CA GLU A 204 0.65 -21.18 -4.59
C GLU A 204 -0.38 -20.70 -3.55
N PHE A 205 -0.31 -19.43 -3.18
CA PHE A 205 -1.17 -18.75 -2.21
C PHE A 205 -1.55 -17.37 -2.77
N ASP A 206 -2.27 -16.57 -2.01
CA ASP A 206 -2.65 -15.19 -2.35
C ASP A 206 -1.42 -14.24 -2.29
N GLY A 207 -0.43 -14.54 -3.12
CA GLY A 207 0.78 -13.73 -3.25
C GLY A 207 0.51 -12.45 -4.01
N ARG A 208 1.12 -11.35 -3.56
CA ARG A 208 1.00 -10.02 -4.18
C ARG A 208 2.34 -9.32 -4.24
N ASN A 209 2.46 -8.43 -5.22
CA ASN A 209 3.66 -7.61 -5.39
C ASN A 209 3.57 -6.25 -4.67
N GLY A 210 2.89 -6.17 -3.56
CA GLY A 210 2.75 -4.93 -2.79
C GLY A 210 1.91 -5.13 -1.53
N THR A 211 2.00 -4.19 -0.59
CA THR A 211 1.28 -4.27 0.68
C THR A 211 -0.17 -3.83 0.57
N GLU A 212 -1.03 -4.42 1.39
CA GLU A 212 -2.34 -3.87 1.73
C GLU A 212 -2.30 -3.13 3.06
N GLY A 213 -3.27 -2.26 3.27
CA GLY A 213 -3.39 -1.56 4.55
C GLY A 213 -4.77 -0.96 4.75
N GLN A 214 -5.15 -0.84 6.01
CA GLN A 214 -6.41 -0.24 6.46
C GLN A 214 -6.12 0.87 7.48
N PHE A 215 -6.85 1.97 7.37
CA PHE A 215 -6.67 3.09 8.31
C PHE A 215 -7.33 2.79 9.65
N VAL A 216 -6.64 3.14 10.71
CA VAL A 216 -7.08 3.00 12.11
C VAL A 216 -6.75 4.25 12.91
N GLU A 217 -7.50 4.54 13.96
CA GLU A 217 -7.08 5.47 15.01
C GLU A 217 -6.27 4.72 16.05
N LEU A 218 -5.01 5.12 16.25
CA LEU A 218 -4.09 4.44 17.17
C LEU A 218 -4.11 5.06 18.55
N PHE A 219 -4.18 4.20 19.55
CA PHE A 219 -3.99 4.53 20.97
C PHE A 219 -2.83 3.69 21.52
N ILE A 220 -1.86 4.32 22.17
CA ILE A 220 -0.71 3.67 22.83
C ILE A 220 -0.79 3.95 24.31
N ASN A 221 -0.88 2.92 25.14
CA ASN A 221 -1.04 3.06 26.58
C ASN A 221 -2.13 4.09 26.94
N ASN A 222 -3.29 3.97 26.28
CA ASN A 222 -4.47 4.85 26.39
C ASN A 222 -4.29 6.31 25.95
N LYS A 223 -3.17 6.66 25.29
CA LYS A 223 -2.98 7.99 24.70
C LYS A 223 -3.25 7.93 23.19
N TYR A 224 -3.96 8.91 22.68
CA TYR A 224 -4.27 9.05 21.27
C TYR A 224 -3.03 9.46 20.45
N TYR A 225 -2.83 8.82 19.29
CA TYR A 225 -1.70 9.09 18.37
C TYR A 225 -2.16 9.41 16.94
N GLY A 226 -3.46 9.55 16.69
CA GLY A 226 -4.01 9.93 15.39
C GLY A 226 -4.23 8.76 14.44
N ILE A 227 -4.38 9.06 13.15
CA ILE A 227 -4.62 8.09 12.08
C ILE A 227 -3.31 7.39 11.73
N TYR A 228 -3.34 6.07 11.70
CA TYR A 228 -2.26 5.20 11.21
C TYR A 228 -2.80 4.31 10.09
N CYS A 229 -1.92 3.84 9.21
CA CYS A 229 -2.25 2.74 8.32
C CYS A 229 -1.72 1.43 8.93
N LEU A 230 -2.63 0.54 9.32
CA LEU A 230 -2.28 -0.83 9.67
C LEU A 230 -2.00 -1.58 8.37
N THR A 231 -0.75 -1.96 8.15
CA THR A 231 -0.26 -2.46 6.86
C THR A 231 0.40 -3.82 7.04
N ASP A 232 0.16 -4.75 6.14
CA ASP A 232 0.90 -5.99 6.11
C ASP A 232 2.35 -5.76 5.65
N LYS A 233 3.24 -6.68 6.00
CA LYS A 233 4.68 -6.53 5.74
C LYS A 233 5.08 -7.25 4.46
N ILE A 234 5.94 -6.62 3.63
CA ILE A 234 6.63 -7.33 2.54
C ILE A 234 7.52 -8.39 3.18
N ASN A 235 7.21 -9.63 2.90
CA ASN A 235 7.91 -10.80 3.43
C ASN A 235 7.82 -12.00 2.48
N ARG A 236 8.42 -13.12 2.88
CA ARG A 236 8.40 -14.36 2.13
C ARG A 236 6.99 -14.82 1.74
N LYS A 237 6.02 -14.75 2.67
CA LYS A 237 4.65 -15.23 2.44
C LYS A 237 3.92 -14.33 1.44
N LEU A 238 4.04 -13.00 1.57
CA LEU A 238 3.41 -12.04 0.66
C LEU A 238 3.85 -12.24 -0.79
N LEU A 239 5.14 -12.44 -1.00
CA LEU A 239 5.73 -12.63 -2.34
C LEU A 239 5.76 -14.11 -2.79
N ASP A 240 5.13 -15.01 -2.03
CA ASP A 240 5.10 -16.46 -2.30
C ASP A 240 6.49 -17.06 -2.59
N LEU A 241 7.52 -16.60 -1.85
CA LEU A 241 8.87 -17.13 -1.99
C LEU A 241 8.98 -18.50 -1.32
N LYS A 242 9.76 -19.40 -1.91
CA LYS A 242 9.93 -20.74 -1.39
C LYS A 242 10.67 -20.73 -0.05
N LYS A 243 10.09 -21.42 0.93
CA LYS A 243 10.72 -21.60 2.25
C LYS A 243 12.03 -22.39 2.11
N ALA A 244 13.06 -22.01 2.87
CA ALA A 244 14.25 -22.82 3.03
C ALA A 244 13.86 -24.23 3.48
N GLN A 245 14.60 -25.25 3.02
CA GLN A 245 14.32 -26.65 3.29
C GLN A 245 15.51 -27.26 4.01
N GLU A 246 15.26 -27.89 5.13
CA GLU A 246 16.24 -28.72 5.82
C GLU A 246 15.99 -30.20 5.54
N LYS A 247 17.03 -30.92 5.11
CA LYS A 247 16.99 -32.36 4.89
C LYS A 247 18.30 -32.98 5.36
N ASN A 248 18.22 -33.90 6.30
CA ASN A 248 19.38 -34.60 6.86
C ASN A 248 20.47 -33.63 7.43
N GLY A 249 20.05 -32.56 8.10
CA GLY A 249 20.95 -31.57 8.67
C GLY A 249 21.55 -30.59 7.63
N VAL A 250 21.13 -30.67 6.35
CA VAL A 250 21.57 -29.76 5.29
C VAL A 250 20.43 -28.78 4.98
N VAL A 251 20.69 -27.50 5.21
CA VAL A 251 19.76 -26.41 4.87
C VAL A 251 19.98 -26.01 3.41
N THR A 252 18.91 -26.05 2.62
CA THR A 252 18.88 -25.54 1.24
C THR A 252 18.07 -24.26 1.20
N ILE A 253 18.72 -23.14 0.89
CA ILE A 253 18.05 -21.86 0.66
C ILE A 253 17.35 -21.92 -0.70
N ARG A 254 16.09 -21.50 -0.74
CA ARG A 254 15.27 -21.58 -1.95
C ARG A 254 14.76 -20.22 -2.38
N GLY A 255 14.11 -19.45 -1.53
CA GLY A 255 13.71 -18.07 -1.79
C GLY A 255 14.69 -17.06 -1.21
N ALA A 256 14.76 -15.88 -1.79
CA ALA A 256 15.55 -14.77 -1.26
C ALA A 256 14.80 -13.43 -1.42
N LEU A 257 14.92 -12.58 -0.41
CA LEU A 257 14.34 -11.23 -0.36
C LEU A 257 15.38 -10.24 0.15
N TYR A 258 15.67 -9.25 -0.65
CA TYR A 258 16.64 -8.19 -0.37
C TYR A 258 15.94 -6.85 -0.31
N LYS A 259 16.24 -6.06 0.73
CA LYS A 259 15.75 -4.70 0.86
C LYS A 259 16.87 -3.72 0.58
N SER A 260 16.64 -2.76 -0.29
CA SER A 260 17.59 -1.68 -0.49
C SER A 260 17.51 -0.66 0.65
N GLY A 261 18.66 -0.25 1.20
CA GLY A 261 18.77 0.58 2.39
C GLY A 261 19.20 2.02 2.14
N THR A 262 20.05 2.24 1.13
CA THR A 262 20.61 3.57 0.82
C THR A 262 20.62 3.84 -0.67
N ASN A 263 20.92 5.10 -1.07
CA ASN A 263 21.08 5.46 -2.48
C ASN A 263 22.38 4.94 -3.10
N ASP A 264 23.31 4.48 -2.29
CA ASP A 264 24.57 3.94 -2.77
C ASP A 264 24.39 2.51 -3.26
N ILE A 265 24.85 2.21 -4.48
CA ILE A 265 25.07 0.83 -4.88
C ILE A 265 26.24 0.32 -4.07
N ALA A 266 26.15 -0.90 -3.54
CA ALA A 266 27.29 -1.53 -2.90
C ALA A 266 28.51 -1.42 -3.81
N ASP A 267 29.61 -0.88 -3.28
CA ASP A 267 30.84 -0.70 -4.07
C ASP A 267 31.28 -2.03 -4.66
N GLN A 268 31.30 -2.11 -5.99
CA GLN A 268 31.71 -3.31 -6.71
C GLN A 268 33.14 -3.72 -6.39
N ASN A 269 33.98 -2.76 -5.99
CA ASN A 269 35.40 -2.99 -5.65
C ASN A 269 35.59 -3.43 -4.21
N ASN A 270 34.60 -3.26 -3.35
CA ASN A 270 34.61 -3.70 -1.97
C ASN A 270 33.20 -4.14 -1.52
N PRO A 271 32.77 -5.32 -1.92
CA PRO A 271 31.41 -5.78 -1.66
C PRO A 271 31.07 -5.98 -0.17
N GLY A 272 31.96 -5.73 0.76
CA GLY A 272 31.73 -5.94 2.22
C GLY A 272 31.37 -7.36 2.60
N TYR A 273 31.40 -8.23 1.63
CA TYR A 273 30.99 -9.61 1.66
C TYR A 273 32.23 -10.47 1.37
N ASN A 274 32.57 -11.31 2.30
CA ASN A 274 33.72 -12.21 2.15
C ASN A 274 33.17 -13.64 2.02
N GLU A 275 33.45 -14.29 0.88
CA GLU A 275 33.05 -15.68 0.63
C GLU A 275 33.61 -16.65 1.67
N ASP A 276 34.75 -16.34 2.28
CA ASP A 276 35.39 -17.14 3.34
C ASP A 276 34.77 -16.89 4.73
N SER A 277 33.87 -15.93 4.86
CA SER A 277 33.21 -15.63 6.14
C SER A 277 32.17 -16.68 6.47
N THR A 278 32.38 -17.40 7.55
CA THR A 278 31.34 -18.28 8.15
C THR A 278 30.28 -17.50 8.89
N ALA A 279 30.43 -16.18 9.05
CA ALA A 279 29.46 -15.30 9.66
C ALA A 279 28.35 -14.95 8.67
N CYS A 280 27.12 -15.18 9.08
CA CYS A 280 25.94 -14.72 8.36
C CYS A 280 25.91 -13.21 8.31
N VAL A 281 26.07 -12.61 7.15
CA VAL A 281 26.00 -11.18 6.96
C VAL A 281 24.58 -10.82 6.55
N ILE A 282 23.82 -10.21 7.46
CA ILE A 282 22.46 -9.73 7.19
C ILE A 282 22.49 -8.45 6.33
N ARG A 283 23.58 -7.70 6.37
CA ARG A 283 23.74 -6.46 5.63
C ARG A 283 24.97 -6.49 4.73
N TRP A 284 24.79 -6.00 3.51
CA TRP A 284 25.87 -5.76 2.58
C TRP A 284 26.12 -4.24 2.48
N HIS A 285 27.12 -3.77 3.15
CA HIS A 285 27.34 -2.35 3.40
C HIS A 285 26.03 -1.70 3.83
N ASP A 286 25.67 -0.73 4.13
CA ASP A 286 24.32 -0.22 4.45
C ASP A 286 23.37 -0.19 3.24
N ALA A 287 23.83 -0.67 2.06
CA ALA A 287 23.08 -0.63 0.82
C ALA A 287 21.95 -1.68 0.77
N TRP A 288 22.21 -2.89 1.25
CA TRP A 288 21.27 -4.00 1.17
C TRP A 288 21.12 -4.76 2.48
N GLU A 289 19.90 -5.13 2.79
CA GLU A 289 19.53 -5.97 3.91
C GLU A 289 18.91 -7.28 3.39
N LEU A 290 19.38 -8.43 3.88
CA LEU A 290 18.73 -9.71 3.62
C LEU A 290 17.50 -9.83 4.51
N SER A 291 16.33 -9.61 3.94
CA SER A 291 15.06 -9.69 4.67
C SER A 291 14.49 -11.11 4.70
N TYR A 292 14.98 -12.02 3.86
CA TYR A 292 14.71 -13.45 3.89
C TYR A 292 15.78 -14.20 3.09
N PRO A 293 16.30 -15.33 3.61
CA PRO A 293 16.08 -15.87 4.95
C PRO A 293 16.85 -15.07 6.01
N ASP A 294 16.17 -14.68 7.06
CA ASP A 294 16.74 -13.96 8.20
C ASP A 294 17.37 -14.90 9.24
N GLU A 295 16.87 -16.14 9.32
CA GLU A 295 17.35 -17.15 10.27
C GLU A 295 18.64 -17.84 9.81
N TYR A 296 18.86 -17.93 8.50
CA TYR A 296 19.96 -18.72 7.92
C TYR A 296 21.06 -17.87 7.29
N GLY A 297 20.94 -16.57 7.27
CA GLY A 297 21.83 -15.53 6.77
C GLY A 297 23.09 -16.02 6.07
N CYS A 298 22.99 -16.75 4.98
CA CYS A 298 24.12 -17.46 4.40
C CYS A 298 24.51 -16.90 3.02
N LEU A 299 25.74 -17.20 2.66
CA LEU A 299 26.34 -16.86 1.37
C LEU A 299 25.47 -17.25 0.18
N GLN A 300 24.79 -18.41 0.25
CA GLN A 300 23.89 -18.87 -0.80
C GLN A 300 22.73 -17.91 -1.06
N ALA A 301 22.20 -17.28 -0.01
CA ALA A 301 21.11 -16.31 -0.14
C ALA A 301 21.58 -15.01 -0.81
N TRP A 302 22.81 -14.58 -0.54
CA TRP A 302 23.39 -13.35 -1.13
C TRP A 302 23.83 -13.53 -2.58
N LYS A 303 24.24 -14.75 -2.98
CA LYS A 303 24.84 -14.98 -4.29
C LYS A 303 24.04 -14.45 -5.48
N PRO A 304 22.72 -14.59 -5.59
CA PRO A 304 21.98 -14.01 -6.71
C PRO A 304 22.14 -12.49 -6.83
N LEU A 305 22.04 -11.78 -5.71
CA LEU A 305 22.19 -10.32 -5.70
C LEU A 305 23.63 -9.93 -5.97
N GLN A 306 24.59 -10.63 -5.39
CA GLN A 306 26.03 -10.41 -5.64
C GLN A 306 26.36 -10.57 -7.12
N ASP A 307 25.95 -11.69 -7.74
CA ASP A 307 26.16 -11.93 -9.16
C ASP A 307 25.56 -10.80 -10.00
N ALA A 308 24.36 -10.35 -9.65
CA ALA A 308 23.68 -9.25 -10.34
C ALA A 308 24.48 -7.93 -10.24
N ILE A 309 24.91 -7.52 -9.05
CA ILE A 309 25.61 -6.26 -8.85
C ILE A 309 27.04 -6.31 -9.44
N LEU A 310 27.75 -7.42 -9.29
CA LEU A 310 29.11 -7.56 -9.81
C LEU A 310 29.19 -7.60 -11.35
N THR A 311 28.09 -7.88 -12.05
CA THR A 311 28.05 -7.72 -13.50
C THR A 311 28.09 -6.25 -13.95
N GLY A 312 27.90 -5.32 -13.02
CA GLY A 312 27.88 -3.89 -13.29
C GLY A 312 26.72 -3.48 -14.19
N ASN A 313 26.96 -2.54 -15.08
CA ASN A 313 25.93 -2.04 -16.00
C ASN A 313 25.72 -2.99 -17.19
N ASN A 314 25.39 -4.25 -16.91
CA ASN A 314 25.20 -5.30 -17.91
C ASN A 314 23.72 -5.53 -18.21
N LYS A 315 23.24 -4.90 -19.29
CA LYS A 315 21.84 -5.01 -19.73
C LYS A 315 21.42 -6.43 -20.10
N ASP A 316 22.33 -7.24 -20.69
CA ASP A 316 22.01 -8.60 -21.12
C ASP A 316 21.79 -9.51 -19.91
N TYR A 317 22.55 -9.29 -18.83
CA TYR A 317 22.30 -9.96 -17.55
C TYR A 317 20.93 -9.56 -17.01
N VAL A 318 20.60 -8.28 -16.98
CA VAL A 318 19.31 -7.81 -16.50
C VAL A 318 18.17 -8.39 -17.33
N LYS A 319 18.26 -8.37 -18.65
CA LYS A 319 17.27 -8.97 -19.56
C LYS A 319 17.06 -10.47 -19.29
N LYS A 320 18.09 -11.19 -18.94
CA LYS A 320 18.01 -12.63 -18.65
C LYS A 320 17.41 -12.92 -17.27
N TYR A 321 17.83 -12.18 -16.24
CA TYR A 321 17.55 -12.53 -14.84
C TYR A 321 16.46 -11.72 -14.17
N PHE A 322 15.87 -10.73 -14.85
CA PHE A 322 14.78 -9.90 -14.30
C PHE A 322 13.53 -9.96 -15.18
N PHE A 323 12.38 -9.73 -14.58
CA PHE A 323 11.13 -9.54 -15.33
C PHE A 323 11.06 -8.08 -15.82
N LEU A 324 11.23 -7.89 -17.13
CA LEU A 324 11.30 -6.55 -17.73
C LEU A 324 9.99 -5.76 -17.56
N GLU A 325 8.85 -6.44 -17.69
CA GLU A 325 7.54 -5.83 -17.48
C GLU A 325 7.37 -5.33 -16.05
N ASN A 326 7.84 -6.08 -15.06
CA ASN A 326 7.79 -5.66 -13.66
C ASN A 326 8.73 -4.47 -13.38
N LEU A 327 9.91 -4.42 -14.02
CA LEU A 327 10.79 -3.26 -13.95
C LEU A 327 10.15 -2.03 -14.63
N ALA A 328 9.46 -2.24 -15.75
CA ALA A 328 8.71 -1.18 -16.44
C ALA A 328 7.53 -0.70 -15.58
N ASP A 329 6.83 -1.59 -14.90
CA ASP A 329 5.77 -1.22 -13.93
C ASP A 329 6.31 -0.31 -12.84
N TYR A 330 7.46 -0.67 -12.25
CA TYR A 330 8.10 0.15 -11.22
C TYR A 330 8.46 1.54 -11.76
N GLN A 331 9.05 1.61 -12.94
CA GLN A 331 9.45 2.88 -13.54
C GLN A 331 8.23 3.74 -13.92
N ILE A 332 7.19 3.16 -14.53
CA ILE A 332 5.93 3.85 -14.82
C ILE A 332 5.29 4.39 -13.53
N HIS A 333 5.22 3.57 -12.49
CA HIS A 333 4.65 3.97 -11.21
C HIS A 333 5.42 5.17 -10.61
N THR A 334 6.73 5.10 -10.61
CA THR A 334 7.60 6.19 -10.13
C THR A 334 7.45 7.45 -10.96
N MET A 335 7.38 7.33 -12.28
CA MET A 335 7.21 8.46 -13.21
C MET A 335 5.82 9.07 -13.08
N ALA A 336 4.75 8.29 -13.11
CA ALA A 336 3.37 8.77 -13.10
C ALA A 336 2.99 9.44 -11.78
N LEU A 337 3.45 8.90 -10.66
CA LEU A 337 3.15 9.44 -9.33
C LEU A 337 4.25 10.38 -8.80
N CYS A 338 5.33 10.58 -9.57
CA CYS A 338 6.47 11.44 -9.18
C CYS A 338 7.03 11.10 -7.80
N ILE A 339 7.35 9.81 -7.57
CA ILE A 339 7.81 9.31 -6.27
C ILE A 339 9.30 9.62 -6.13
N SER A 340 9.62 10.81 -5.62
CA SER A 340 10.96 11.38 -5.67
C SER A 340 12.01 10.62 -4.86
N ASP A 341 11.62 9.89 -3.82
CA ASP A 341 12.53 9.15 -2.97
C ASP A 341 12.83 7.72 -3.47
N ASN A 342 12.24 7.33 -4.61
CA ASN A 342 12.37 6.00 -5.22
C ASN A 342 13.13 6.00 -6.56
N TRP A 343 13.74 7.11 -6.96
CA TRP A 343 14.50 7.18 -8.22
C TRP A 343 15.92 6.62 -8.10
N GLY A 344 16.45 6.59 -6.89
CA GLY A 344 17.75 6.03 -6.56
C GLY A 344 17.67 4.57 -6.11
N ASN A 345 18.76 4.07 -5.56
CA ASN A 345 18.92 2.69 -5.14
C ASN A 345 18.33 2.38 -3.74
N LYS A 346 17.32 3.09 -3.31
CA LYS A 346 16.64 2.82 -2.03
C LYS A 346 15.13 2.66 -2.21
N ASN A 347 14.46 2.28 -1.13
CA ASN A 347 13.01 2.17 -1.05
C ASN A 347 12.41 1.16 -2.04
N HIS A 348 13.08 0.04 -2.23
CA HIS A 348 12.53 -1.10 -2.96
C HIS A 348 13.07 -2.42 -2.41
N TYR A 349 12.42 -3.49 -2.81
CA TYR A 349 12.88 -4.84 -2.58
C TYR A 349 13.19 -5.51 -3.91
N LEU A 350 14.19 -6.39 -3.91
CA LEU A 350 14.41 -7.40 -4.93
C LEU A 350 14.17 -8.77 -4.34
N SER A 351 13.47 -9.63 -5.07
CA SER A 351 13.20 -10.99 -4.60
C SER A 351 13.39 -12.01 -5.69
N VAL A 352 13.78 -13.24 -5.31
CA VAL A 352 13.83 -14.40 -6.19
C VAL A 352 12.97 -15.50 -5.56
N ARG A 353 11.99 -15.99 -6.30
CA ARG A 353 11.06 -16.99 -5.79
C ARG A 353 11.75 -18.29 -5.42
N ASN A 354 12.68 -18.76 -6.28
CA ASN A 354 13.46 -19.97 -6.02
C ASN A 354 14.84 -19.91 -6.69
N ILE A 355 15.89 -19.65 -5.91
CA ILE A 355 17.27 -19.53 -6.36
C ILE A 355 17.89 -20.86 -6.81
N THR A 356 17.27 -22.00 -6.51
CA THR A 356 17.76 -23.33 -6.92
C THR A 356 17.29 -23.72 -8.32
N LYS A 357 16.47 -22.90 -8.97
CA LYS A 357 16.00 -23.16 -10.33
C LYS A 357 17.02 -22.70 -11.37
N ASP A 358 17.00 -23.36 -12.51
CA ASP A 358 17.83 -22.99 -13.64
C ASP A 358 17.12 -21.90 -14.47
N ILE A 359 17.82 -20.83 -14.79
CA ILE A 359 17.31 -19.77 -15.65
C ILE A 359 17.19 -20.23 -17.13
N ASP A 360 17.94 -21.25 -17.51
CA ASP A 360 17.96 -21.84 -18.85
C ASP A 360 17.07 -23.12 -18.92
N ASP A 361 16.20 -23.34 -17.90
CA ASP A 361 15.25 -24.44 -17.93
C ASP A 361 14.35 -24.35 -19.17
N THR A 362 14.10 -25.46 -19.81
CA THR A 362 13.23 -25.54 -20.99
C THR A 362 11.76 -25.29 -20.67
N ASP A 363 11.34 -25.47 -19.41
CA ASP A 363 10.05 -25.03 -18.90
C ASP A 363 10.13 -23.55 -18.47
N PRO A 364 9.49 -22.63 -19.20
CA PRO A 364 9.53 -21.20 -18.87
C PRO A 364 9.03 -20.93 -17.46
N THR A 365 8.07 -21.71 -16.95
CA THR A 365 7.52 -21.50 -15.60
C THR A 365 8.53 -21.83 -14.51
N GLU A 366 9.45 -22.76 -14.74
CA GLU A 366 10.53 -23.09 -13.83
C GLU A 366 11.65 -22.04 -13.93
N ALA A 367 12.02 -21.61 -15.15
CA ALA A 367 12.98 -20.52 -15.38
C ALA A 367 12.50 -19.21 -14.72
N ASP A 368 11.22 -18.87 -14.83
CA ASP A 368 10.63 -17.67 -14.22
C ASP A 368 10.79 -17.64 -12.70
N ARG A 369 10.81 -18.79 -12.03
CA ARG A 369 11.05 -18.86 -10.59
C ARG A 369 12.45 -18.42 -10.17
N ARG A 370 13.41 -18.39 -11.12
CA ARG A 370 14.80 -17.93 -10.90
C ARG A 370 14.97 -16.42 -11.12
N ARG A 371 14.01 -15.76 -11.79
CA ARG A 371 14.10 -14.34 -12.10
C ARG A 371 13.77 -13.46 -10.91
N PHE A 372 14.37 -12.28 -10.91
CA PHE A 372 14.12 -11.25 -9.91
C PHE A 372 12.80 -10.51 -10.18
N VAL A 373 12.11 -10.23 -9.09
CA VAL A 373 10.96 -9.32 -9.02
C VAL A 373 11.34 -8.10 -8.19
N MET A 374 10.98 -6.91 -8.64
CA MET A 374 11.11 -5.65 -7.91
C MET A 374 9.76 -5.29 -7.28
N THR A 375 9.78 -4.92 -5.99
CA THR A 375 8.62 -4.47 -5.22
C THR A 375 8.93 -3.11 -4.62
N PRO A 376 8.10 -2.08 -4.79
CA PRO A 376 8.33 -0.76 -4.22
C PRO A 376 8.14 -0.76 -2.70
N TRP A 377 8.74 0.24 -2.06
CA TRP A 377 8.60 0.51 -0.65
C TRP A 377 8.66 2.01 -0.38
N ASP A 378 8.00 2.48 0.71
CA ASP A 378 8.09 3.87 1.20
C ASP A 378 7.70 4.91 0.14
N LEU A 379 6.41 4.89 -0.26
CA LEU A 379 5.85 5.68 -1.35
C LEU A 379 5.25 7.02 -0.88
N ASP A 380 5.61 7.48 0.30
CA ASP A 380 5.04 8.67 0.95
C ASP A 380 5.40 10.00 0.24
N THR A 381 6.43 9.98 -0.62
CA THR A 381 6.78 11.12 -1.48
C THR A 381 6.04 11.17 -2.81
N SER A 382 5.01 10.32 -3.00
CA SER A 382 4.17 10.33 -4.20
C SER A 382 3.35 11.62 -4.35
N PHE A 383 2.82 11.85 -5.54
CA PHE A 383 2.02 13.03 -5.90
C PHE A 383 2.74 14.36 -5.63
N GLY A 384 4.04 14.41 -5.93
CA GLY A 384 4.87 15.60 -5.74
C GLY A 384 5.20 15.93 -4.30
N GLY A 385 4.98 15.02 -3.36
CA GLY A 385 5.39 15.18 -1.97
C GLY A 385 6.90 15.21 -1.79
N HIS A 386 7.36 15.74 -0.65
CA HIS A 386 8.77 15.80 -0.28
C HIS A 386 9.03 14.99 0.98
N TYR A 387 10.19 14.35 1.06
CA TYR A 387 10.57 13.47 2.19
C TYR A 387 10.63 14.16 3.55
N GLU A 388 10.69 15.51 3.59
CA GLU A 388 10.60 16.30 4.82
C GLU A 388 9.18 16.77 5.16
N GLY A 389 8.18 16.36 4.40
CA GLY A 389 6.79 16.78 4.56
C GLY A 389 6.51 18.21 4.08
N GLU A 390 7.40 18.78 3.30
CA GLU A 390 7.27 20.08 2.67
C GLU A 390 7.22 19.92 1.15
N TYR A 391 6.61 20.89 0.48
CA TYR A 391 6.64 20.97 -0.98
C TYR A 391 7.83 21.82 -1.39
N TYR A 392 8.45 21.48 -2.51
CA TYR A 392 9.44 22.33 -3.11
C TYR A 392 8.82 23.70 -3.45
N ASP A 393 9.37 24.78 -2.92
CA ASP A 393 8.94 26.18 -3.16
C ASP A 393 7.45 26.46 -2.92
N GLY A 394 6.80 25.72 -2.01
CA GLY A 394 5.37 25.87 -1.76
C GLY A 394 4.50 25.35 -2.91
N THR A 395 5.10 24.75 -3.93
CA THR A 395 4.45 24.05 -5.03
C THR A 395 4.81 22.58 -5.00
N TYR A 396 3.94 21.75 -5.58
CA TYR A 396 4.25 20.34 -5.80
C TYR A 396 5.45 20.21 -6.72
N SER A 397 6.21 19.14 -6.52
CA SER A 397 7.41 18.87 -7.30
C SER A 397 7.16 19.01 -8.80
N ASN A 398 7.93 19.87 -9.45
CA ASN A 398 7.89 20.12 -10.89
C ASN A 398 8.86 19.21 -11.68
N TRP A 399 9.27 18.08 -11.10
CA TRP A 399 10.14 17.15 -11.80
C TRP A 399 9.48 16.70 -13.10
N LYS A 400 10.18 16.97 -14.22
CA LYS A 400 9.70 16.55 -15.53
C LYS A 400 9.76 15.04 -15.68
N VAL A 401 8.83 14.51 -16.44
CA VAL A 401 8.81 13.07 -16.77
C VAL A 401 10.13 12.65 -17.43
N GLU A 402 10.69 13.49 -18.30
CA GLU A 402 11.95 13.25 -19.00
C GLU A 402 13.16 13.19 -18.05
N ASP A 403 13.13 13.92 -16.94
CA ASP A 403 14.23 13.90 -15.98
C ASP A 403 14.15 12.64 -15.11
N ILE A 404 12.95 12.24 -14.70
CA ILE A 404 12.74 10.99 -13.94
C ILE A 404 13.08 9.78 -14.83
N SER A 405 12.67 9.79 -16.10
CA SER A 405 12.89 8.68 -17.03
C SER A 405 14.37 8.35 -17.28
N LYS A 406 15.26 9.29 -16.99
CA LYS A 406 16.73 9.11 -17.10
C LYS A 406 17.36 8.53 -15.85
N ASN A 407 16.57 8.34 -14.80
CA ASN A 407 16.99 7.83 -13.51
C ASN A 407 16.25 6.52 -13.24
N GLY A 408 16.84 5.70 -12.43
CA GLY A 408 16.25 4.47 -11.95
C GLY A 408 17.22 3.73 -11.05
N PRO A 409 16.70 2.98 -10.08
CA PRO A 409 17.54 2.11 -9.28
C PRO A 409 18.14 1.00 -10.15
N TYR A 410 19.18 0.37 -9.65
CA TYR A 410 19.58 -0.93 -10.20
C TYR A 410 18.38 -1.92 -10.01
N PRO A 411 17.94 -2.67 -11.03
CA PRO A 411 18.55 -2.89 -12.35
C PRO A 411 18.04 -1.96 -13.47
N ILE A 412 17.08 -1.07 -13.22
CA ILE A 412 16.47 -0.21 -14.24
C ILE A 412 17.54 0.67 -14.90
N SER A 413 18.50 1.17 -14.13
CA SER A 413 19.61 1.99 -14.64
C SER A 413 20.41 1.31 -15.76
N CYS A 414 20.48 -0.02 -15.77
CA CYS A 414 21.16 -0.81 -16.81
C CYS A 414 20.39 -0.82 -18.14
N LEU A 415 19.08 -0.54 -18.11
CA LEU A 415 18.20 -0.62 -19.27
C LEU A 415 17.88 0.75 -19.89
N LEU A 416 18.35 1.83 -19.27
CA LEU A 416 18.12 3.18 -19.78
C LEU A 416 18.74 3.32 -21.18
N GLY A 417 17.91 3.69 -22.17
CA GLY A 417 18.33 3.78 -23.57
C GLY A 417 18.19 2.49 -24.38
N ASP A 418 17.85 1.34 -23.79
CA ASP A 418 17.59 0.11 -24.52
C ASP A 418 16.23 0.17 -25.24
N GLU A 419 16.21 -0.09 -26.56
CA GLU A 419 15.00 0.09 -27.39
C GLU A 419 13.91 -0.94 -27.09
N GLU A 420 14.28 -2.17 -26.75
CA GLU A 420 13.31 -3.20 -26.34
C GLU A 420 12.63 -2.80 -25.02
N TYR A 421 13.42 -2.35 -24.05
CA TYR A 421 12.87 -1.91 -22.77
C TYR A 421 12.00 -0.66 -22.91
N LYS A 422 12.39 0.29 -23.78
CA LYS A 422 11.53 1.46 -24.09
C LYS A 422 10.19 1.07 -24.69
N ALA A 423 10.18 0.05 -25.57
CA ALA A 423 8.94 -0.46 -26.15
C ALA A 423 8.04 -1.08 -25.07
N ILE A 424 8.61 -1.90 -24.16
CA ILE A 424 7.89 -2.46 -23.01
C ILE A 424 7.34 -1.33 -22.13
N LEU A 425 8.17 -0.36 -21.78
CA LEU A 425 7.79 0.78 -20.94
C LEU A 425 6.60 1.55 -21.53
N LYS A 426 6.64 1.84 -22.85
CA LYS A 426 5.55 2.48 -23.55
C LYS A 426 4.27 1.64 -23.52
N GLN A 427 4.38 0.34 -23.78
CA GLN A 427 3.20 -0.56 -23.74
C GLN A 427 2.58 -0.61 -22.36
N ARG A 428 3.42 -0.72 -21.31
CA ARG A 428 2.92 -0.73 -19.91
C ARG A 428 2.22 0.57 -19.54
N TRP A 429 2.68 1.73 -20.05
CA TRP A 429 1.92 2.97 -19.89
C TRP A 429 0.58 2.94 -20.61
N ILE A 430 0.55 2.46 -21.87
CA ILE A 430 -0.71 2.32 -22.63
C ILE A 430 -1.72 1.46 -21.87
N ASP A 431 -1.28 0.34 -21.31
CA ASP A 431 -2.15 -0.58 -20.56
C ASP A 431 -2.64 0.06 -19.24
N GLY A 432 -1.73 0.72 -18.50
CA GLY A 432 -2.03 1.28 -17.19
C GLY A 432 -2.85 2.56 -17.23
N ARG A 433 -2.68 3.40 -18.27
CA ARG A 433 -3.35 4.72 -18.37
C ARG A 433 -4.87 4.65 -18.48
N VAL A 434 -5.42 3.55 -18.98
CA VAL A 434 -6.86 3.31 -19.10
C VAL A 434 -7.44 2.60 -17.88
N GLY A 435 -6.62 2.18 -16.93
CA GLY A 435 -6.98 1.46 -15.71
C GLY A 435 -6.41 2.12 -14.47
N ALA A 436 -5.41 1.48 -13.86
CA ALA A 436 -4.84 1.87 -12.56
C ALA A 436 -4.37 3.34 -12.50
N PHE A 437 -3.80 3.87 -13.58
CA PHE A 437 -3.34 5.25 -13.67
C PHE A 437 -4.35 6.20 -14.34
N SER A 438 -5.55 5.76 -14.70
CA SER A 438 -6.53 6.71 -15.25
C SER A 438 -6.79 7.85 -14.27
N VAL A 439 -7.02 9.06 -14.81
CA VAL A 439 -7.31 10.23 -13.97
C VAL A 439 -8.52 9.96 -13.07
N GLU A 440 -9.53 9.30 -13.59
CA GLU A 440 -10.73 8.95 -12.84
C GLU A 440 -10.39 8.04 -11.64
N ASN A 441 -9.67 6.93 -11.87
CA ASN A 441 -9.33 5.97 -10.81
C ASN A 441 -8.48 6.61 -9.71
N VAL A 442 -7.42 7.33 -10.09
CA VAL A 442 -6.53 7.98 -9.12
C VAL A 442 -7.25 9.06 -8.31
N CYS A 443 -8.04 9.92 -8.98
CA CYS A 443 -8.82 10.94 -8.29
C CYS A 443 -9.85 10.31 -7.34
N LYS A 444 -10.53 9.25 -7.77
CA LYS A 444 -11.51 8.53 -6.95
C LYS A 444 -10.88 7.95 -5.68
N LYS A 445 -9.69 7.34 -5.77
CA LYS A 445 -8.98 6.81 -4.59
C LYS A 445 -8.65 7.90 -3.57
N LEU A 446 -8.15 9.04 -4.04
CA LEU A 446 -7.87 10.20 -3.18
C LEU A 446 -9.16 10.74 -2.51
N GLU A 447 -10.25 10.84 -3.27
CA GLU A 447 -11.55 11.29 -2.77
C GLU A 447 -12.15 10.33 -1.75
N ASN A 448 -12.08 9.03 -2.00
CA ASN A 448 -12.60 8.02 -1.08
C ASN A 448 -11.92 8.12 0.30
N TYR A 449 -10.58 8.23 0.33
CA TYR A 449 -9.88 8.38 1.61
C TYR A 449 -10.11 9.73 2.27
N ARG A 450 -10.20 10.83 1.49
CA ARG A 450 -10.61 12.15 2.02
C ARG A 450 -11.96 12.05 2.72
N ASP A 451 -12.93 11.47 2.03
CA ASP A 451 -14.31 11.37 2.52
C ASP A 451 -14.39 10.46 3.74
N TYR A 452 -13.68 9.35 3.71
CA TYR A 452 -13.56 8.46 4.86
C TYR A 452 -12.97 9.17 6.09
N PHE A 453 -11.87 9.89 5.95
CA PHE A 453 -11.24 10.65 7.03
C PHE A 453 -12.15 11.75 7.59
N ASN A 454 -12.84 12.47 6.70
CA ASN A 454 -13.74 13.56 7.10
C ASN A 454 -15.02 13.02 7.76
N GLN A 455 -15.66 12.02 7.17
CA GLN A 455 -16.93 11.47 7.65
C GLN A 455 -16.78 10.73 8.98
N SER A 456 -15.67 10.02 9.20
CA SER A 456 -15.35 9.40 10.49
C SER A 456 -15.02 10.42 11.58
N GLY A 457 -14.76 11.68 11.19
CA GLY A 457 -14.26 12.72 12.09
C GLY A 457 -12.81 12.52 12.55
N ALA A 458 -12.14 11.44 12.07
CA ALA A 458 -10.79 11.12 12.49
C ALA A 458 -9.78 12.17 12.06
N TRP A 459 -9.95 12.75 10.86
CA TRP A 459 -9.11 13.85 10.41
C TRP A 459 -9.14 15.04 11.35
N LYS A 460 -10.33 15.49 11.70
CA LYS A 460 -10.52 16.62 12.63
C LYS A 460 -9.87 16.33 13.98
N ARG A 461 -10.13 15.14 14.57
CA ARG A 461 -9.52 14.76 15.86
C ARG A 461 -8.00 14.74 15.81
N MET A 462 -7.42 14.24 14.71
CA MET A 462 -5.97 14.19 14.54
C MET A 462 -5.37 15.59 14.39
N VAL A 463 -5.94 16.46 13.56
CA VAL A 463 -5.45 17.84 13.37
C VAL A 463 -5.53 18.61 14.69
N GLU A 464 -6.65 18.56 15.41
CA GLU A 464 -6.80 19.22 16.72
C GLU A 464 -5.77 18.70 17.75
N HIS A 465 -5.47 17.38 17.74
CA HIS A 465 -4.48 16.80 18.63
C HIS A 465 -3.06 17.31 18.36
N PHE A 466 -2.65 17.41 17.10
CA PHE A 466 -1.30 17.83 16.72
C PHE A 466 -1.13 19.35 16.60
N ASP A 467 -2.18 20.12 16.30
CA ASP A 467 -2.15 21.58 16.31
C ASP A 467 -1.90 22.14 17.72
N ALA A 468 -2.36 21.44 18.75
CA ALA A 468 -2.06 21.77 20.14
C ALA A 468 -0.58 21.57 20.51
N GLN A 469 0.18 20.90 19.65
CA GLN A 469 1.61 20.62 19.83
C GLN A 469 2.39 21.46 18.80
N SER A 470 3.21 22.38 19.23
CA SER A 470 3.99 23.28 18.37
C SER A 470 5.10 22.60 17.52
N SER A 471 5.08 21.28 17.39
CA SER A 471 6.07 20.45 16.70
C SER A 471 5.48 19.73 15.48
N ARG A 472 6.36 19.27 14.57
CA ARG A 472 5.95 18.38 13.46
C ARG A 472 5.28 17.10 13.99
N PRO A 473 4.29 16.52 13.31
CA PRO A 473 3.88 16.77 11.92
C PRO A 473 2.91 17.96 11.77
N LYS A 474 2.94 18.60 10.60
CA LYS A 474 2.00 19.67 10.23
C LYS A 474 1.01 19.13 9.19
N TYR A 475 -0.14 18.72 9.65
CA TYR A 475 -1.23 18.30 8.76
C TYR A 475 -1.96 19.49 8.17
N VAL A 476 -2.59 19.28 7.00
CA VAL A 476 -3.41 20.32 6.38
C VAL A 476 -4.74 20.47 7.12
N ASN A 477 -5.19 21.69 7.37
CA ASN A 477 -6.46 21.94 8.03
C ASN A 477 -7.64 21.62 7.12
N ASP A 478 -7.54 21.94 5.84
CA ASP A 478 -8.55 21.66 4.83
C ASP A 478 -8.08 20.54 3.89
N LEU A 479 -8.43 19.30 4.26
CA LEU A 479 -8.08 18.12 3.49
C LEU A 479 -8.75 18.14 2.11
N THR A 480 -9.97 18.64 2.00
CA THR A 480 -10.70 18.69 0.72
C THR A 480 -9.97 19.59 -0.28
N ARG A 481 -9.59 20.78 0.15
CA ARG A 481 -8.84 21.70 -0.71
C ARG A 481 -7.50 21.12 -1.16
N GLU A 482 -6.80 20.43 -0.26
CA GLU A 482 -5.52 19.82 -0.57
C GLU A 482 -5.67 18.67 -1.58
N ILE A 483 -6.68 17.84 -1.42
CA ILE A 483 -6.95 16.75 -2.37
C ILE A 483 -7.36 17.29 -3.74
N ASP A 484 -8.18 18.34 -3.82
CA ASP A 484 -8.53 18.97 -5.08
C ASP A 484 -7.29 19.52 -5.81
N PHE A 485 -6.34 20.09 -5.06
CA PHE A 485 -5.07 20.53 -5.64
C PHE A 485 -4.25 19.34 -6.18
N ILE A 486 -4.16 18.24 -5.45
CA ILE A 486 -3.45 17.02 -5.89
C ILE A 486 -4.10 16.43 -7.15
N LYS A 487 -5.42 16.45 -7.24
CA LYS A 487 -6.15 15.98 -8.43
C LYS A 487 -5.79 16.80 -9.68
N GLU A 488 -5.75 18.12 -9.56
CA GLU A 488 -5.35 18.98 -10.69
C GLU A 488 -3.87 18.77 -11.05
N TRP A 489 -3.00 18.63 -10.07
CA TRP A 489 -1.61 18.27 -10.28
C TRP A 489 -1.49 16.93 -11.02
N TYR A 490 -2.25 15.91 -10.62
CA TYR A 490 -2.21 14.60 -11.25
C TYR A 490 -2.74 14.62 -12.69
N LYS A 491 -3.81 15.36 -12.98
CA LYS A 491 -4.31 15.58 -14.35
C LYS A 491 -3.21 16.12 -15.26
N ALA A 492 -2.49 17.15 -14.79
CA ALA A 492 -1.37 17.72 -15.54
C ALA A 492 -0.23 16.70 -15.71
N ARG A 493 0.05 15.90 -14.68
CA ARG A 493 1.06 14.85 -14.72
C ARG A 493 0.72 13.74 -15.72
N PHE A 494 -0.52 13.33 -15.75
CA PHE A 494 -1.04 12.36 -16.72
C PHE A 494 -0.82 12.82 -18.16
N GLN A 495 -1.12 14.09 -18.46
CA GLN A 495 -0.87 14.69 -19.77
C GLN A 495 0.64 14.70 -20.13
N GLN A 496 1.51 14.99 -19.16
CA GLN A 496 2.96 14.91 -19.36
C GLN A 496 3.42 13.50 -19.67
N MET A 497 2.83 12.48 -19.04
CA MET A 497 3.13 11.06 -19.34
C MET A 497 2.69 10.70 -20.76
N ASP A 498 1.48 11.09 -21.17
CA ASP A 498 1.00 10.87 -22.54
C ASP A 498 1.91 11.53 -23.57
N ALA A 499 2.27 12.80 -23.35
CA ALA A 499 3.18 13.54 -24.22
C ALA A 499 4.57 12.87 -24.32
N TYR A 500 5.11 12.40 -23.19
CA TYR A 500 6.40 11.69 -23.14
C TYR A 500 6.40 10.43 -24.01
N PHE A 501 5.31 9.66 -23.98
CA PHE A 501 5.15 8.43 -24.77
C PHE A 501 4.61 8.68 -26.19
N GLY A 502 4.31 9.94 -26.57
CA GLY A 502 3.72 10.28 -27.86
C GLY A 502 2.34 9.67 -28.06
N ILE A 503 1.50 9.77 -27.05
CA ILE A 503 0.10 9.34 -27.05
C ILE A 503 -0.76 10.59 -27.13
N GLU A 504 -1.65 10.64 -28.13
CA GLU A 504 -2.63 11.72 -28.35
C GLU A 504 -3.90 11.54 -27.56
#